data_a4d176c45024c18adb66ceb5f421bf9a
#
_entry.id   a4d176c45024c18adb66ceb5f421bf9a
#
_cell.length_a   1.000
_cell.length_b   1.000
_cell.length_c   1.000
_cell.angle_alpha   90.00
_cell.angle_beta   90.00
_cell.angle_gamma   90.00
#
_symmetry.space_group_name_H-M   'P 1'
#
loop_
_entity.id
_entity.type
_entity.pdbx_description
1 polymer ?
#
loop_
_entity_poly.entity_id
_entity_poly.type
_entity_poly.pdbx_seq_one_letter_code
_entity_poly.pdbx_strand_id
1 'polypeptide(L)'
;MPKQFENVTAVAKANIYFDGRVISHTIIDSTGAKHTLGLIYPGEYHFGTAAAEIMELVAGACRVKLAGQTDWTDYAAGQTFNIPADSSFDIVITEGIVEYACSYV
;
A
#
# COMPACT_ATOMS: atom_id res chain seq x y z
N MET A 1 -6.59 7.79 -11.61
CA MET A 1 -6.29 8.06 -10.20
C MET A 1 -5.43 9.30 -10.07
N PRO A 2 -5.75 10.21 -9.15
CA PRO A 2 -4.90 11.35 -8.92
C PRO A 2 -3.56 10.90 -8.36
N LYS A 3 -2.50 11.56 -8.81
CA LYS A 3 -1.16 11.34 -8.27
C LYS A 3 -0.88 12.28 -7.10
N GLN A 4 -1.85 13.05 -6.69
CA GLN A 4 -1.76 13.98 -5.58
C GLN A 4 -3.11 14.07 -4.86
N PHE A 5 -3.04 14.39 -3.59
CA PHE A 5 -4.21 14.63 -2.76
C PHE A 5 -4.20 16.08 -2.32
N GLU A 6 -5.35 16.76 -2.49
CA GLU A 6 -5.47 18.18 -2.14
C GLU A 6 -6.38 18.33 -0.93
N ASN A 7 -6.17 19.39 -0.15
CA ASN A 7 -7.00 19.72 1.01
C ASN A 7 -7.06 18.57 2.01
N VAL A 8 -5.90 17.97 2.33
CA VAL A 8 -5.81 16.87 3.26
C VAL A 8 -5.08 17.27 4.53
N THR A 9 -5.36 16.52 5.60
CA THR A 9 -4.57 16.58 6.83
C THR A 9 -3.49 15.50 6.72
N ALA A 10 -2.23 15.89 6.86
CA ALA A 10 -1.12 14.96 6.86
C ALA A 10 -0.66 14.72 8.30
N VAL A 11 -0.57 13.47 8.72
CA VAL A 11 -0.04 13.11 10.02
C VAL A 11 1.48 13.05 9.91
N ALA A 12 2.17 13.87 10.69
CA ALA A 12 3.61 14.02 10.58
C ALA A 12 4.39 12.77 10.99
N LYS A 13 3.88 12.03 11.97
CA LYS A 13 4.56 10.83 12.46
C LYS A 13 4.38 9.69 11.46
N ALA A 14 5.48 9.13 10.98
CA ALA A 14 5.45 8.02 10.04
C ALA A 14 5.01 6.73 10.71
N ASN A 15 4.43 5.84 9.91
CA ASN A 15 4.20 4.44 10.25
C ASN A 15 5.40 3.66 9.72
N ILE A 16 6.14 3.01 10.59
CA ILE A 16 7.39 2.35 10.22
C ILE A 16 7.26 0.86 10.52
N TYR A 17 7.51 0.04 9.51
CA TYR A 17 7.40 -1.41 9.59
C TYR A 17 8.69 -2.05 9.08
N PHE A 18 8.99 -3.26 9.55
CA PHE A 18 10.13 -4.06 9.06
C PHE A 18 11.46 -3.28 9.13
N ASP A 19 11.70 -2.63 10.27
CA ASP A 19 12.94 -1.86 10.52
C ASP A 19 13.20 -0.77 9.48
N GLY A 20 12.12 -0.12 9.03
CA GLY A 20 12.24 1.00 8.10
C GLY A 20 12.21 0.62 6.62
N ARG A 21 12.00 -0.66 6.30
CA ARG A 21 11.90 -1.08 4.91
C ARG A 21 10.53 -0.81 4.31
N VAL A 22 9.52 -0.58 5.14
CA VAL A 22 8.20 -0.12 4.72
C VAL A 22 7.85 1.09 5.58
N ILE A 23 7.58 2.22 4.94
CA ILE A 23 7.30 3.48 5.63
C ILE A 23 6.10 4.13 4.95
N SER A 24 5.15 4.61 5.76
CA SER A 24 4.02 5.37 5.22
C SER A 24 3.66 6.53 6.13
N HIS A 25 2.97 7.50 5.55
CA HIS A 25 2.33 8.59 6.30
C HIS A 25 0.84 8.53 6.08
N THR A 26 0.09 8.76 7.14
CA THR A 26 -1.37 8.81 7.09
C THR A 26 -1.81 10.19 6.62
N ILE A 27 -2.75 10.21 5.68
CA ILE A 27 -3.46 11.43 5.32
C ILE A 27 -4.96 11.20 5.50
N ILE A 28 -5.66 12.29 5.81
CA ILE A 28 -7.11 12.29 6.01
C ILE A 28 -7.67 13.31 5.03
N ASP A 29 -8.55 12.87 4.14
CA ASP A 29 -9.09 13.75 3.12
C ASP A 29 -10.23 14.63 3.67
N SER A 30 -10.76 15.51 2.83
CA SER A 30 -11.79 16.48 3.23
C SER A 30 -13.09 15.82 3.67
N THR A 31 -13.32 14.56 3.31
CA THR A 31 -14.50 13.80 3.73
C THR A 31 -14.28 13.04 5.03
N GLY A 32 -13.05 13.06 5.58
CA GLY A 32 -12.68 12.31 6.76
C GLY A 32 -12.18 10.90 6.45
N ALA A 33 -12.05 10.54 5.19
CA ALA A 33 -11.55 9.23 4.80
C ALA A 33 -10.03 9.16 4.97
N LYS A 34 -9.57 8.00 5.42
CA LYS A 34 -8.17 7.75 5.69
C LYS A 34 -7.49 7.10 4.49
N HIS A 35 -6.27 7.58 4.21
CA HIS A 35 -5.37 6.99 3.21
C HIS A 35 -3.97 6.95 3.80
N THR A 36 -3.11 6.11 3.24
CA THR A 36 -1.68 6.16 3.54
C THR A 36 -0.90 6.29 2.24
N LEU A 37 0.19 7.07 2.30
CA LEU A 37 1.14 7.18 1.19
C LEU A 37 2.45 6.58 1.67
N GLY A 38 2.98 5.61 0.93
CA GLY A 38 4.11 4.87 1.45
C GLY A 38 5.12 4.44 0.43
N LEU A 39 6.22 3.93 0.98
CA LEU A 39 7.36 3.39 0.25
C LEU A 39 7.60 1.97 0.74
N ILE A 40 7.90 1.06 -0.21
CA ILE A 40 8.30 -0.31 0.12
C ILE A 40 9.62 -0.59 -0.59
N TYR A 41 10.64 -0.91 0.21
CA TYR A 41 11.98 -1.24 -0.29
C TYR A 41 12.03 -2.70 -0.72
N PRO A 42 13.06 -3.14 -1.48
CA PRO A 42 13.16 -4.53 -1.89
C PRO A 42 13.09 -5.50 -0.72
N GLY A 43 12.39 -6.60 -0.91
CA GLY A 43 12.17 -7.63 0.09
C GLY A 43 10.84 -8.32 -0.10
N GLU A 44 10.56 -9.26 0.79
CA GLU A 44 9.28 -9.96 0.85
C GLU A 44 8.62 -9.64 2.18
N TYR A 45 7.32 -9.26 2.14
CA TYR A 45 6.60 -8.81 3.33
C TYR A 45 5.22 -9.44 3.38
N HIS A 46 4.74 -9.66 4.61
CA HIS A 46 3.40 -10.15 4.88
C HIS A 46 2.64 -9.09 5.67
N PHE A 47 1.46 -8.71 5.18
CA PHE A 47 0.61 -7.73 5.84
C PHE A 47 -0.78 -8.31 6.10
N GLY A 48 -1.30 -8.04 7.31
CA GLY A 48 -2.69 -8.32 7.64
C GLY A 48 -3.56 -7.10 7.42
N THR A 49 -4.84 -7.31 7.20
CA THR A 49 -5.82 -6.24 7.06
C THR A 49 -6.92 -6.38 8.11
N ALA A 50 -7.32 -5.26 8.71
CA ALA A 50 -8.55 -5.18 9.50
C ALA A 50 -9.68 -4.67 8.61
N ALA A 51 -9.52 -3.48 8.03
CA ALA A 51 -10.43 -2.95 7.03
C ALA A 51 -10.00 -3.40 5.63
N ALA A 52 -10.94 -3.40 4.70
CA ALA A 52 -10.62 -3.62 3.29
C ALA A 52 -9.77 -2.46 2.75
N GLU A 53 -8.88 -2.76 1.83
CA GLU A 53 -7.91 -1.81 1.30
C GLU A 53 -7.91 -1.81 -0.21
N ILE A 54 -7.69 -0.62 -0.78
CA ILE A 54 -7.42 -0.44 -2.21
C ILE A 54 -5.99 0.08 -2.31
N MET A 55 -5.11 -0.71 -2.91
CA MET A 55 -3.71 -0.35 -3.11
C MET A 55 -3.50 0.11 -4.54
N GLU A 56 -3.01 1.33 -4.70
CA GLU A 56 -2.59 1.85 -6.00
C GLU A 56 -1.08 1.98 -6.03
N LEU A 57 -0.44 1.40 -7.05
CA LEU A 57 0.98 1.62 -7.27
C LEU A 57 1.18 2.92 -8.01
N VAL A 58 1.92 3.84 -7.39
CA VAL A 58 2.28 5.13 -7.97
C VAL A 58 3.58 5.01 -8.75
N ALA A 59 4.50 4.18 -8.26
CA ALA A 59 5.79 3.95 -8.91
C ALA A 59 6.30 2.56 -8.55
N GLY A 60 7.12 1.98 -9.42
CA GLY A 60 7.74 0.68 -9.19
C GLY A 60 6.87 -0.47 -9.64
N ALA A 61 7.31 -1.68 -9.27
CA ALA A 61 6.62 -2.94 -9.62
C ALA A 61 6.76 -3.93 -8.47
N CYS A 62 5.77 -4.79 -8.34
CA CYS A 62 5.75 -5.81 -7.29
C CYS A 62 4.98 -7.04 -7.72
N ARG A 63 5.08 -8.08 -6.90
CA ARG A 63 4.25 -9.28 -7.01
C ARG A 63 3.45 -9.41 -5.73
N VAL A 64 2.18 -9.79 -5.87
CA VAL A 64 1.24 -9.89 -4.75
C VAL A 64 0.54 -11.24 -4.78
N LYS A 65 0.40 -11.84 -3.60
CA LYS A 65 -0.39 -13.05 -3.41
C LYS A 65 -1.34 -12.82 -2.24
N LEU A 66 -2.63 -12.80 -2.53
CA LEU A 66 -3.66 -12.64 -1.49
C LEU A 66 -3.83 -13.94 -0.71
N ALA A 67 -4.37 -13.83 0.51
CA ALA A 67 -4.66 -15.01 1.33
C ALA A 67 -5.54 -16.00 0.55
N GLY A 68 -5.16 -17.27 0.61
CA GLY A 68 -5.88 -18.33 -0.10
C GLY A 68 -5.50 -18.51 -1.55
N GLN A 69 -4.71 -17.61 -2.13
CA GLN A 69 -4.20 -17.77 -3.49
C GLN A 69 -2.91 -18.58 -3.48
N THR A 70 -2.66 -19.30 -4.56
CA THR A 70 -1.42 -20.05 -4.75
C THR A 70 -0.48 -19.38 -5.75
N ASP A 71 -1.01 -18.49 -6.58
CA ASP A 71 -0.25 -17.84 -7.64
C ASP A 71 0.00 -16.38 -7.29
N TRP A 72 1.15 -15.87 -7.73
CA TRP A 72 1.51 -14.46 -7.61
C TRP A 72 0.98 -13.69 -8.80
N THR A 73 0.54 -12.46 -8.56
CA THR A 73 0.10 -11.54 -9.61
C THR A 73 1.04 -10.35 -9.65
N ASP A 74 1.48 -9.99 -10.85
CA ASP A 74 2.39 -8.84 -11.04
C ASP A 74 1.59 -7.56 -11.18
N TYR A 75 2.06 -6.51 -10.50
CA TYR A 75 1.51 -5.16 -10.61
C TYR A 75 2.62 -4.16 -10.85
N ALA A 76 2.31 -3.12 -11.60
CA ALA A 76 3.23 -2.02 -11.89
C ALA A 76 2.53 -0.67 -11.68
N ALA A 77 3.28 0.40 -11.83
CA ALA A 77 2.78 1.76 -11.66
C ALA A 77 1.51 1.98 -12.49
N GLY A 78 0.51 2.60 -11.87
CA GLY A 78 -0.79 2.87 -12.49
C GLY A 78 -1.84 1.79 -12.27
N GLN A 79 -1.46 0.64 -11.73
CA GLN A 79 -2.39 -0.45 -11.44
C GLN A 79 -2.82 -0.43 -9.99
N THR A 80 -3.98 -1.03 -9.73
CA THR A 80 -4.54 -1.16 -8.38
C THR A 80 -4.87 -2.61 -8.08
N PHE A 81 -4.86 -2.95 -6.80
CA PHE A 81 -5.41 -4.23 -6.34
C PHE A 81 -6.14 -4.02 -5.02
N ASN A 82 -7.14 -4.89 -4.78
CA ASN A 82 -8.00 -4.81 -3.61
C ASN A 82 -7.68 -5.95 -2.66
N ILE A 83 -7.66 -5.65 -1.35
CA ILE A 83 -7.48 -6.65 -0.32
C ILE A 83 -8.75 -6.64 0.56
N PRO A 84 -9.39 -7.79 0.78
CA PRO A 84 -10.58 -7.85 1.63
C PRO A 84 -10.27 -7.47 3.08
N ALA A 85 -11.31 -7.09 3.83
CA ALA A 85 -11.20 -6.93 5.27
C ALA A 85 -10.90 -8.27 5.95
N ASP A 86 -10.28 -8.21 7.13
CA ASP A 86 -9.96 -9.37 7.95
C ASP A 86 -9.21 -10.46 7.16
N SER A 87 -8.24 -10.04 6.37
CA SER A 87 -7.48 -10.92 5.47
C SER A 87 -5.98 -10.62 5.58
N SER A 88 -5.23 -11.02 4.56
CA SER A 88 -3.79 -10.78 4.49
C SER A 88 -3.30 -10.90 3.06
N PHE A 89 -2.07 -10.45 2.83
CA PHE A 89 -1.41 -10.63 1.54
C PHE A 89 0.10 -10.65 1.72
N ASP A 90 0.78 -11.28 0.77
CA ASP A 90 2.23 -11.24 0.64
C ASP A 90 2.59 -10.36 -0.54
N ILE A 91 3.66 -9.58 -0.40
CA ILE A 91 4.14 -8.69 -1.45
C ILE A 91 5.65 -8.81 -1.55
N VAL A 92 6.15 -8.90 -2.79
CA VAL A 92 7.58 -9.03 -3.09
C VAL A 92 7.99 -7.90 -4.02
N ILE A 93 9.05 -7.19 -3.62
CA ILE A 93 9.73 -6.22 -4.47
C ILE A 93 11.14 -6.72 -4.69
N THR A 94 11.52 -6.97 -5.95
CA THR A 94 12.83 -7.53 -6.28
C THR A 94 13.87 -6.46 -6.52
N GLU A 95 13.47 -5.30 -7.03
CA GLU A 95 14.38 -4.18 -7.26
C GLU A 95 13.62 -2.87 -7.25
N GLY A 96 14.33 -1.78 -6.98
CA GLY A 96 13.72 -0.45 -6.92
C GLY A 96 12.88 -0.26 -5.66
N ILE A 97 12.16 0.82 -5.62
CA ILE A 97 11.27 1.17 -4.51
C ILE A 97 9.86 1.29 -5.05
N VAL A 98 8.92 0.59 -4.40
CA VAL A 98 7.50 0.77 -4.70
C VAL A 98 6.99 1.97 -3.92
N GLU A 99 6.29 2.86 -4.62
CA GLU A 99 5.54 3.94 -4.00
C GLU A 99 4.06 3.67 -4.21
N TYR A 100 3.28 3.80 -3.14
CA TYR A 100 1.87 3.41 -3.19
C TYR A 100 0.98 4.42 -2.48
N ALA A 101 -0.29 4.43 -2.88
CA ALA A 101 -1.36 5.07 -2.15
C ALA A 101 -2.35 3.97 -1.74
N CYS A 102 -2.63 3.88 -0.45
CA CYS A 102 -3.59 2.92 0.10
C CYS A 102 -4.81 3.65 0.61
N SER A 103 -5.99 3.20 0.18
CA SER A 103 -7.27 3.72 0.68
C SER A 103 -7.95 2.64 1.51
N TYR A 104 -8.54 3.05 2.62
CA TYR A 104 -9.28 2.15 3.51
C TYR A 104 -10.77 2.31 3.27
N VAL A 105 -11.47 1.22 3.08
CA VAL A 105 -12.90 1.22 2.73
C VAL A 105 -13.75 0.41 3.71
#